data_44025d02d57966fc9368646740c808fe
#
_entry.id   44025d02d57966fc9368646740c808fe
#
_cell.length_a   1.000
_cell.length_b   1.000
_cell.length_c   1.000
_cell.angle_alpha   90.00
_cell.angle_beta   90.00
_cell.angle_gamma   90.00
#
_symmetry.space_group_name_H-M   'P 1'
#
loop_
_entity.id
_entity.type
_entity.pdbx_description
1 polymer ?
#
loop_
_entity_poly.entity_id
_entity_poly.type
_entity_poly.pdbx_seq_one_letter_code
_entity_poly.pdbx_strand_id
1 'polypeptide(L)'
;LLKGVGRMTAYSTMAAGRLNIAHRGRTVFLVALLSAAGLRGDPGSPGELRAGAAVVDITPPPGLPLWGYGGRRDLPCKEARDNLEVSVLVLEFNGGGSIPGIRRSKNRLALIGMDMGRAPGRSTMKKIREALLEKAGIGNLFLVASHTHHGPCMELEKTGLTAAYIKTLVDRIVAASASAVKSLRPAKMGLASRQVDLNRNRHDRRVGAPVDRTLSVVRVVALDDSSIATVVNYAAHPTTLPAILMKYSSDYPGILKDLVEKALGGVCVFLQGAAGDLSVKLDGQDTRAYAAELAKQVVSLAKTVKPAAPAQPGLSIRTEELSFPKLRVDLTDRLTYLKYCVAFFKDLVDAYIEEYSEGVRPVLTVAVLNSELAVVGVSGEVFCGHALDVRKRSGFRSLLFLGYCNGYHQYFPTREAVGKGGYGADPLVSPVEIGAGESIMERALFHLRELRGKRK
;
A
#
# COMPACT_ATOMS: atom_id res chain seq x y z
N LEU A 1 -8.90 -6.61 -62.94
CA LEU A 1 -8.15 -7.33 -63.98
C LEU A 1 -7.08 -8.20 -63.28
N LEU A 2 -7.41 -9.42 -63.04
CA LEU A 2 -7.20 -10.67 -63.80
C LEU A 2 -5.86 -11.33 -63.49
N LYS A 3 -5.98 -12.49 -62.83
CA LYS A 3 -5.41 -13.84 -63.13
C LYS A 3 -3.92 -14.02 -62.85
N GLY A 4 -3.45 -15.12 -62.31
CA GLY A 4 -3.93 -16.50 -62.16
C GLY A 4 -2.81 -17.32 -61.47
N VAL A 5 -3.19 -18.26 -60.65
CA VAL A 5 -3.15 -19.72 -60.83
C VAL A 5 -1.77 -20.34 -61.16
N GLY A 6 -1.39 -21.30 -60.30
CA GLY A 6 -0.39 -22.32 -60.64
C GLY A 6 -0.01 -23.22 -59.45
N ARG A 7 -0.68 -24.36 -59.33
CA ARG A 7 -0.37 -25.55 -58.51
C ARG A 7 0.87 -26.30 -59.08
N MET A 8 1.60 -27.04 -58.25
CA MET A 8 1.75 -28.54 -58.31
C MET A 8 2.96 -28.97 -57.49
N THR A 9 2.79 -29.72 -56.46
CA THR A 9 3.09 -31.14 -56.18
C THR A 9 4.24 -31.79 -56.93
N ALA A 10 5.17 -32.41 -56.23
CA ALA A 10 5.64 -33.76 -56.52
C ALA A 10 6.45 -34.40 -55.40
N TYR A 11 6.12 -35.63 -55.12
CA TYR A 11 6.76 -36.65 -54.30
C TYR A 11 8.08 -37.12 -54.95
N SER A 12 9.02 -37.61 -54.13
CA SER A 12 9.85 -38.78 -54.55
C SER A 12 10.49 -39.44 -53.33
N THR A 13 10.21 -40.69 -53.24
CA THR A 13 10.68 -41.78 -52.34
C THR A 13 12.01 -42.39 -52.91
N MET A 14 12.59 -43.26 -52.01
CA MET A 14 13.59 -44.33 -52.21
C MET A 14 15.04 -43.97 -51.95
N ALA A 15 15.89 -44.81 -51.37
CA ALA A 15 15.86 -46.24 -51.12
C ALA A 15 16.89 -46.62 -50.05
N ALA A 16 16.71 -47.82 -49.51
CA ALA A 16 17.53 -48.49 -48.54
C ALA A 16 18.84 -49.02 -49.15
N GLY A 17 19.90 -49.04 -48.34
CA GLY A 17 21.16 -49.77 -48.64
C GLY A 17 21.59 -50.56 -47.39
N ARG A 18 21.39 -51.87 -47.44
CA ARG A 18 21.97 -52.83 -46.45
C ARG A 18 23.42 -53.09 -46.81
N LEU A 19 24.28 -53.04 -45.80
CA LEU A 19 25.56 -53.76 -45.88
C LEU A 19 25.74 -54.61 -44.60
N ASN A 20 25.73 -55.93 -44.77
CA ASN A 20 26.06 -56.92 -43.76
C ASN A 20 27.59 -57.13 -43.76
N ILE A 21 28.22 -56.98 -42.57
CA ILE A 21 29.49 -57.65 -42.31
C ILE A 21 29.45 -58.25 -40.89
N ALA A 22 29.46 -59.55 -40.83
CA ALA A 22 29.56 -60.34 -39.59
C ALA A 22 31.02 -60.35 -39.11
N HIS A 23 31.23 -60.07 -37.81
CA HIS A 23 32.34 -60.68 -37.07
C HIS A 23 31.96 -60.86 -35.59
N ARG A 24 32.27 -62.06 -35.11
CA ARG A 24 32.04 -62.63 -33.80
C ARG A 24 32.75 -61.85 -32.70
N GLY A 25 32.07 -61.64 -31.57
CA GLY A 25 32.80 -61.43 -30.33
C GLY A 25 31.99 -60.69 -29.24
N ARG A 26 31.51 -61.49 -28.28
CA ARG A 26 31.09 -61.14 -26.90
C ARG A 26 30.16 -59.92 -26.75
N THR A 27 28.90 -60.22 -26.64
CA THR A 27 27.83 -59.33 -26.19
C THR A 27 28.02 -59.01 -24.71
N VAL A 28 28.48 -57.80 -24.39
CA VAL A 28 28.31 -57.21 -23.07
C VAL A 28 27.03 -56.41 -23.14
N PHE A 29 25.97 -56.91 -22.51
CA PHE A 29 24.77 -56.12 -22.29
C PHE A 29 25.09 -55.01 -21.30
N LEU A 30 25.37 -53.81 -21.77
CA LEU A 30 25.32 -52.58 -21.01
C LEU A 30 23.85 -52.17 -20.94
N VAL A 31 23.14 -52.60 -19.88
CA VAL A 31 21.83 -52.05 -19.53
C VAL A 31 22.07 -50.62 -19.10
N ALA A 32 21.93 -49.66 -20.03
CA ALA A 32 21.79 -48.27 -19.69
C ALA A 32 20.46 -48.11 -18.93
N LEU A 33 20.53 -48.18 -17.60
CA LEU A 33 19.48 -47.64 -16.74
C LEU A 33 19.40 -46.12 -17.03
N LEU A 34 18.60 -45.76 -18.00
CA LEU A 34 18.00 -44.42 -18.07
C LEU A 34 17.13 -44.33 -16.80
N SER A 35 17.74 -43.84 -15.71
CA SER A 35 16.98 -43.29 -14.60
C SER A 35 16.20 -42.13 -15.18
N ALA A 36 14.96 -42.37 -15.55
CA ALA A 36 13.95 -41.34 -15.62
C ALA A 36 13.84 -40.77 -14.19
N ALA A 37 14.72 -39.81 -13.87
CA ALA A 37 14.49 -38.89 -12.81
C ALA A 37 13.24 -38.09 -13.24
N GLY A 38 12.09 -38.72 -13.08
CA GLY A 38 10.83 -38.03 -13.08
C GLY A 38 10.97 -36.92 -12.08
N LEU A 39 10.82 -35.69 -12.56
CA LEU A 39 10.48 -34.53 -11.78
C LEU A 39 9.18 -34.81 -11.04
N ARG A 40 9.23 -35.70 -10.04
CA ARG A 40 8.28 -35.72 -8.95
C ARG A 40 8.62 -34.46 -8.15
N GLY A 41 7.88 -33.37 -8.42
CA GLY A 41 7.78 -32.31 -7.45
C GLY A 41 7.44 -32.95 -6.13
N ASP A 42 8.30 -32.76 -5.15
CA ASP A 42 8.17 -33.28 -3.81
C ASP A 42 6.80 -32.79 -3.26
N PRO A 43 5.81 -33.66 -3.02
CA PRO A 43 4.53 -33.23 -2.50
C PRO A 43 4.68 -33.03 -1.00
N GLY A 44 5.35 -31.94 -0.58
CA GLY A 44 5.47 -31.68 0.83
C GLY A 44 6.58 -30.76 1.30
N SER A 45 7.30 -30.05 0.46
CA SER A 45 8.10 -28.92 0.97
C SER A 45 7.16 -27.91 1.61
N PRO A 46 7.25 -27.65 2.93
CA PRO A 46 6.44 -26.58 3.54
C PRO A 46 6.70 -25.29 2.77
N GLY A 47 5.63 -24.59 2.42
CA GLY A 47 5.75 -23.32 1.71
C GLY A 47 6.67 -22.36 2.48
N GLU A 48 7.37 -21.48 1.77
CA GLU A 48 8.33 -20.56 2.34
C GLU A 48 7.83 -19.12 2.25
N LEU A 49 7.87 -18.38 3.38
CA LEU A 49 7.76 -16.93 3.39
C LEU A 49 9.15 -16.34 3.19
N ARG A 50 9.30 -15.44 2.22
CA ARG A 50 10.50 -14.63 2.03
C ARG A 50 10.16 -13.16 2.18
N ALA A 51 11.08 -12.38 2.69
CA ALA A 51 10.91 -10.94 2.88
C ALA A 51 12.19 -10.19 2.52
N GLY A 52 12.01 -8.98 2.01
CA GLY A 52 13.07 -8.04 1.75
C GLY A 52 12.56 -6.61 1.88
N ALA A 53 13.41 -5.69 2.29
CA ALA A 53 13.02 -4.32 2.53
C ALA A 53 14.06 -3.33 1.98
N ALA A 54 13.61 -2.13 1.67
CA ALA A 54 14.43 -1.03 1.20
C ALA A 54 13.79 0.32 1.54
N VAL A 55 14.61 1.36 1.63
CA VAL A 55 14.19 2.75 1.79
C VAL A 55 14.85 3.61 0.71
N VAL A 56 14.18 4.67 0.30
CA VAL A 56 14.70 5.65 -0.65
C VAL A 56 14.19 7.05 -0.32
N ASP A 57 15.07 8.03 -0.45
CA ASP A 57 14.71 9.44 -0.37
C ASP A 57 13.84 9.85 -1.56
N ILE A 58 12.73 10.50 -1.28
CA ILE A 58 11.78 11.06 -2.26
C ILE A 58 11.61 12.58 -2.10
N THR A 59 12.48 13.25 -1.32
CA THR A 59 12.40 14.68 -1.10
C THR A 59 12.41 15.43 -2.44
N PRO A 60 11.40 16.27 -2.73
CA PRO A 60 11.37 17.02 -3.97
C PRO A 60 12.36 18.20 -3.94
N PRO A 61 12.75 18.74 -5.09
CA PRO A 61 13.44 20.01 -5.13
C PRO A 61 12.55 21.13 -4.56
N PRO A 62 13.13 22.25 -4.08
CA PRO A 62 12.35 23.43 -3.74
C PRO A 62 11.48 23.93 -4.90
N GLY A 63 10.38 24.60 -4.58
CA GLY A 63 9.51 25.23 -5.57
C GLY A 63 8.12 24.61 -5.74
N LEU A 64 7.87 23.41 -5.22
CA LEU A 64 6.52 22.84 -5.23
C LEU A 64 5.68 23.37 -4.07
N PRO A 65 4.38 23.64 -4.26
CA PRO A 65 3.47 23.96 -3.17
C PRO A 65 3.38 22.82 -2.15
N LEU A 66 3.18 23.18 -0.88
CA LEU A 66 2.95 22.20 0.17
C LEU A 66 1.48 21.79 0.22
N TRP A 67 1.27 20.50 0.46
CA TRP A 67 -0.05 19.91 0.67
C TRP A 67 -0.57 20.13 2.10
N GLY A 68 -1.90 20.04 2.30
CA GLY A 68 -2.58 19.80 3.58
C GLY A 68 -3.21 21.03 4.25
N TYR A 69 -2.57 22.17 4.25
CA TYR A 69 -3.14 23.41 4.82
C TYR A 69 -3.58 24.37 3.73
N GLY A 70 -4.89 24.46 3.46
CA GLY A 70 -5.45 25.30 2.39
C GLY A 70 -5.03 26.80 2.47
N GLY A 71 -4.80 27.31 3.68
CA GLY A 71 -4.32 28.69 3.86
C GLY A 71 -2.92 28.99 3.29
N ARG A 72 -2.12 27.95 2.97
CA ARG A 72 -0.83 28.11 2.26
C ARG A 72 -1.00 28.41 0.77
N ARG A 73 -2.16 28.07 0.21
CA ARG A 73 -2.45 28.17 -1.22
C ARG A 73 -1.36 27.49 -2.07
N ASP A 74 -0.96 28.11 -3.17
CA ASP A 74 0.07 27.70 -4.11
C ASP A 74 1.48 28.20 -3.75
N LEU A 75 1.68 28.72 -2.55
CA LEU A 75 2.98 29.25 -2.14
C LEU A 75 4.04 28.14 -2.19
N PRO A 76 5.18 28.39 -2.87
CA PRO A 76 6.21 27.38 -3.05
C PRO A 76 6.97 27.10 -1.75
N CYS A 77 7.28 25.83 -1.53
CA CYS A 77 8.20 25.39 -0.50
C CYS A 77 9.63 25.82 -0.83
N LYS A 78 10.37 26.31 0.15
CA LYS A 78 11.71 26.88 -0.04
C LYS A 78 12.83 25.87 0.18
N GLU A 79 12.66 24.93 1.10
CA GLU A 79 13.69 23.99 1.51
C GLU A 79 13.08 22.78 2.24
N ALA A 80 13.86 21.73 2.43
CA ALA A 80 13.50 20.63 3.31
C ALA A 80 14.00 20.90 4.74
N ARG A 81 13.17 20.59 5.73
CA ARG A 81 13.54 20.48 7.15
C ARG A 81 14.15 19.13 7.45
N ASP A 82 13.54 18.09 6.92
CA ASP A 82 13.96 16.71 6.98
C ASP A 82 13.53 15.97 5.70
N ASN A 83 14.14 14.81 5.45
CA ASN A 83 13.87 14.06 4.23
C ASN A 83 12.47 13.46 4.24
N LEU A 84 11.89 13.37 3.04
CA LEU A 84 10.73 12.55 2.78
C LEU A 84 11.19 11.22 2.21
N GLU A 85 10.61 10.11 2.64
CA GLU A 85 11.05 8.78 2.25
C GLU A 85 9.91 7.88 1.77
N VAL A 86 10.29 6.91 0.95
CA VAL A 86 9.51 5.70 0.70
C VAL A 86 10.20 4.53 1.37
N SER A 87 9.49 3.87 2.29
CA SER A 87 9.91 2.63 2.92
C SER A 87 9.11 1.47 2.35
N VAL A 88 9.78 0.43 1.87
CA VAL A 88 9.17 -0.72 1.17
C VAL A 88 9.49 -2.01 1.91
N LEU A 89 8.46 -2.81 2.18
CA LEU A 89 8.58 -4.22 2.56
C LEU A 89 7.93 -5.07 1.47
N VAL A 90 8.68 -5.98 0.87
CA VAL A 90 8.16 -6.99 -0.04
C VAL A 90 8.09 -8.33 0.68
N LEU A 91 6.90 -8.96 0.65
CA LEU A 91 6.65 -10.32 1.10
C LEU A 91 6.42 -11.21 -0.12
N GLU A 92 7.09 -12.35 -0.18
CA GLU A 92 6.90 -13.37 -1.21
C GLU A 92 6.44 -14.66 -0.54
N PHE A 93 5.28 -15.18 -0.99
CA PHE A 93 4.62 -16.35 -0.44
C PHE A 93 4.78 -17.53 -1.41
N ASN A 94 5.73 -18.40 -1.16
CA ASN A 94 5.91 -19.62 -1.94
C ASN A 94 5.13 -20.76 -1.26
N GLY A 95 3.85 -20.92 -1.60
CA GLY A 95 3.05 -22.06 -1.15
C GLY A 95 3.53 -23.37 -1.78
N GLY A 96 3.50 -24.49 -1.03
CA GLY A 96 3.81 -25.81 -1.53
C GLY A 96 2.88 -26.20 -2.71
N GLY A 97 3.44 -26.24 -3.91
CA GLY A 97 2.71 -26.44 -5.16
C GLY A 97 2.78 -25.23 -6.07
N SER A 98 3.99 -24.88 -6.53
CA SER A 98 4.13 -23.94 -7.65
C SER A 98 3.56 -24.63 -8.90
N ILE A 99 2.38 -24.21 -9.33
CA ILE A 99 1.84 -24.66 -10.62
C ILE A 99 2.76 -24.07 -11.69
N PRO A 100 3.43 -24.90 -12.53
CA PRO A 100 4.24 -24.40 -13.63
C PRO A 100 3.41 -23.44 -14.50
N GLY A 101 3.91 -22.22 -14.72
CA GLY A 101 3.23 -21.20 -15.53
C GLY A 101 2.44 -20.13 -14.76
N ILE A 102 2.26 -20.22 -13.43
CA ILE A 102 1.71 -19.09 -12.65
C ILE A 102 2.84 -18.07 -12.43
N ARG A 103 2.64 -16.86 -12.95
CA ARG A 103 3.59 -15.75 -12.78
C ARG A 103 3.84 -15.48 -11.29
N ARG A 104 5.11 -15.43 -10.88
CA ARG A 104 5.58 -15.10 -9.51
C ARG A 104 4.97 -13.81 -8.95
N SER A 105 4.55 -12.89 -9.81
CA SER A 105 3.91 -11.62 -9.47
C SER A 105 2.63 -11.75 -8.61
N LYS A 106 1.91 -12.87 -8.68
CA LYS A 106 0.70 -13.09 -7.88
C LYS A 106 1.00 -13.45 -6.42
N ASN A 107 2.22 -13.88 -6.13
CA ASN A 107 2.63 -14.32 -4.81
C ASN A 107 3.43 -13.26 -4.05
N ARG A 108 3.66 -12.07 -4.65
CA ARG A 108 4.34 -10.95 -4.03
C ARG A 108 3.37 -9.88 -3.60
N LEU A 109 3.58 -9.38 -2.39
CA LEU A 109 2.89 -8.22 -1.82
C LEU A 109 3.92 -7.18 -1.42
N ALA A 110 3.75 -5.94 -1.87
CA ALA A 110 4.50 -4.79 -1.36
C ALA A 110 3.65 -4.00 -0.36
N LEU A 111 4.19 -3.77 0.83
CA LEU A 111 3.72 -2.78 1.78
C LEU A 111 4.65 -1.56 1.65
N ILE A 112 4.10 -0.45 1.22
CA ILE A 112 4.86 0.76 0.89
C ILE A 112 4.32 1.91 1.74
N GLY A 113 5.14 2.40 2.67
CA GLY A 113 4.90 3.63 3.40
C GLY A 113 5.58 4.80 2.69
N MET A 114 4.90 5.93 2.54
CA MET A 114 5.40 7.08 1.80
C MET A 114 5.14 8.37 2.58
N ASP A 115 6.17 9.19 2.79
CA ASP A 115 6.05 10.47 3.51
C ASP A 115 5.48 11.57 2.61
N MET A 116 4.21 11.43 2.29
CA MET A 116 3.45 12.33 1.44
C MET A 116 2.10 12.67 2.08
N GLY A 117 1.47 13.76 1.65
CA GLY A 117 0.13 14.13 2.11
C GLY A 117 -0.94 13.17 1.63
N ARG A 118 -0.80 12.63 0.44
CA ARG A 118 -1.73 11.66 -0.17
C ARG A 118 -1.00 10.65 -1.03
N ALA A 119 -1.61 9.51 -1.26
CA ALA A 119 -1.18 8.62 -2.32
C ALA A 119 -1.45 9.26 -3.70
N PRO A 120 -0.66 8.91 -4.73
CA PRO A 120 -0.82 9.49 -6.07
C PRO A 120 -2.22 9.28 -6.65
N GLY A 121 -2.61 10.16 -7.57
CA GLY A 121 -3.86 10.05 -8.32
C GLY A 121 -3.91 8.81 -9.20
N ARG A 122 -5.10 8.52 -9.75
CA ARG A 122 -5.42 7.30 -10.51
C ARG A 122 -4.42 7.01 -11.65
N SER A 123 -4.10 8.03 -12.43
CA SER A 123 -3.17 7.94 -13.57
C SER A 123 -1.77 7.51 -13.11
N THR A 124 -1.23 8.17 -12.10
CA THR A 124 0.09 7.88 -11.54
C THR A 124 0.12 6.53 -10.83
N MET A 125 -0.93 6.17 -10.07
CA MET A 125 -1.05 4.83 -9.47
C MET A 125 -1.06 3.70 -10.51
N LYS A 126 -1.68 3.92 -11.67
CA LYS A 126 -1.64 2.96 -12.79
C LYS A 126 -0.20 2.76 -13.28
N LYS A 127 0.53 3.86 -13.52
CA LYS A 127 1.96 3.81 -13.94
C LYS A 127 2.83 3.08 -12.90
N ILE A 128 2.62 3.35 -11.61
CA ILE A 128 3.34 2.66 -10.51
C ILE A 128 3.06 1.15 -10.56
N ARG A 129 1.79 0.73 -10.67
CA ARG A 129 1.41 -0.70 -10.70
C ARG A 129 2.03 -1.42 -11.90
N GLU A 130 1.95 -0.83 -13.08
CA GLU A 130 2.52 -1.39 -14.32
C GLU A 130 4.05 -1.53 -14.22
N ALA A 131 4.74 -0.48 -13.75
CA ALA A 131 6.19 -0.50 -13.59
C ALA A 131 6.66 -1.47 -12.49
N LEU A 132 5.93 -1.59 -11.38
CA LEU A 132 6.23 -2.57 -10.32
C LEU A 132 6.05 -4.01 -10.81
N LEU A 133 5.01 -4.26 -11.61
CA LEU A 133 4.79 -5.57 -12.21
C LEU A 133 5.91 -5.93 -13.19
N GLU A 134 6.26 -5.00 -14.08
CA GLU A 134 7.27 -5.20 -15.13
C GLU A 134 8.67 -5.34 -14.52
N LYS A 135 9.10 -4.39 -13.67
CA LYS A 135 10.49 -4.28 -13.21
C LYS A 135 10.81 -5.05 -11.95
N ALA A 136 9.81 -5.32 -11.10
CA ALA A 136 10.00 -5.99 -9.81
C ALA A 136 9.16 -7.27 -9.65
N GLY A 137 8.28 -7.59 -10.60
CA GLY A 137 7.39 -8.74 -10.52
C GLY A 137 6.40 -8.65 -9.35
N ILE A 138 6.02 -7.43 -8.95
CA ILE A 138 5.08 -7.16 -7.86
C ILE A 138 3.72 -6.87 -8.45
N GLY A 139 2.75 -7.77 -8.25
CA GLY A 139 1.37 -7.62 -8.72
C GLY A 139 0.41 -7.05 -7.68
N ASN A 140 0.77 -7.09 -6.40
CA ASN A 140 -0.09 -6.67 -5.30
C ASN A 140 0.62 -5.66 -4.41
N LEU A 141 -0.07 -4.58 -4.03
CA LEU A 141 0.51 -3.55 -3.17
C LEU A 141 -0.53 -2.83 -2.31
N PHE A 142 -0.07 -2.38 -1.15
CA PHE A 142 -0.65 -1.30 -0.37
C PHE A 142 0.38 -0.17 -0.34
N LEU A 143 0.11 0.92 -1.07
CA LEU A 143 0.89 2.14 -1.04
C LEU A 143 0.13 3.14 -0.18
N VAL A 144 0.70 3.49 0.96
CA VAL A 144 0.04 4.28 2.00
C VAL A 144 0.82 5.56 2.24
N ALA A 145 0.16 6.70 2.11
CA ALA A 145 0.74 7.97 2.50
C ALA A 145 0.72 8.12 4.03
N SER A 146 1.78 8.64 4.62
CA SER A 146 1.82 8.99 6.05
C SER A 146 0.85 10.12 6.37
N HIS A 147 0.44 10.88 5.36
CA HIS A 147 -0.43 12.04 5.42
C HIS A 147 0.24 13.26 6.07
N THR A 148 1.56 13.40 5.92
CA THR A 148 2.23 14.63 6.35
C THR A 148 1.66 15.85 5.62
N HIS A 149 1.38 16.91 6.37
CA HIS A 149 0.95 18.19 5.80
C HIS A 149 2.13 19.08 5.35
N HIS A 150 3.31 18.44 5.19
CA HIS A 150 4.54 19.08 4.74
C HIS A 150 5.20 18.34 3.56
N GLY A 151 4.43 17.53 2.84
CA GLY A 151 4.79 16.97 1.54
C GLY A 151 4.35 17.91 0.38
N PRO A 152 4.80 17.65 -0.86
CA PRO A 152 4.36 18.41 -2.03
C PRO A 152 2.90 18.16 -2.40
N CYS A 153 2.26 19.16 -3.00
CA CYS A 153 0.93 19.04 -3.57
C CYS A 153 0.99 18.20 -4.86
N MET A 154 0.37 17.02 -4.83
CA MET A 154 0.43 16.04 -5.92
C MET A 154 -0.72 16.17 -6.92
N GLU A 155 -1.76 16.93 -6.62
CA GLU A 155 -2.92 17.14 -7.47
C GLU A 155 -2.55 17.90 -8.76
N LEU A 156 -1.48 18.66 -8.73
CA LEU A 156 -0.96 19.41 -9.88
C LEU A 156 -0.08 18.56 -10.80
N GLU A 157 -0.35 17.25 -10.89
CA GLU A 157 0.49 16.27 -11.58
C GLU A 157 0.69 16.52 -13.09
N LYS A 158 -0.13 17.37 -13.69
CA LYS A 158 -0.09 17.67 -15.13
C LYS A 158 0.79 18.87 -15.48
N THR A 159 1.29 19.62 -14.52
CA THR A 159 1.96 20.91 -14.77
C THR A 159 3.37 20.98 -14.21
N GLY A 160 4.27 21.59 -14.98
CA GLY A 160 5.57 22.11 -14.59
C GLY A 160 6.43 21.19 -13.72
N LEU A 161 6.89 21.72 -12.60
CA LEU A 161 7.78 21.04 -11.66
C LEU A 161 7.14 19.81 -11.01
N THR A 162 5.82 19.83 -10.77
CA THR A 162 5.10 18.71 -10.17
C THR A 162 5.13 17.48 -11.10
N ALA A 163 4.86 17.67 -12.40
CA ALA A 163 4.91 16.59 -13.39
C ALA A 163 6.31 15.95 -13.47
N ALA A 164 7.37 16.77 -13.45
CA ALA A 164 8.75 16.29 -13.44
C ALA A 164 9.08 15.51 -12.15
N TYR A 165 8.64 16.01 -11.00
CA TYR A 165 8.83 15.34 -9.73
C TYR A 165 8.09 14.01 -9.66
N ILE A 166 6.85 13.92 -10.15
CA ILE A 166 6.07 12.66 -10.18
C ILE A 166 6.79 11.57 -10.95
N LYS A 167 7.42 11.90 -12.08
CA LYS A 167 8.25 10.92 -12.80
C LYS A 167 9.37 10.39 -11.92
N THR A 168 10.10 11.28 -11.25
CA THR A 168 11.15 10.91 -10.30
C THR A 168 10.63 10.06 -9.14
N LEU A 169 9.46 10.41 -8.59
CA LEU A 169 8.80 9.66 -7.52
C LEU A 169 8.47 8.24 -7.97
N VAL A 170 7.86 8.07 -9.15
CA VAL A 170 7.56 6.74 -9.71
C VAL A 170 8.84 5.92 -9.86
N ASP A 171 9.89 6.49 -10.45
CA ASP A 171 11.17 5.80 -10.66
C ASP A 171 11.80 5.38 -9.33
N ARG A 172 11.76 6.24 -8.29
CA ARG A 172 12.29 5.94 -6.94
C ARG A 172 11.49 4.85 -6.23
N ILE A 173 10.14 4.89 -6.29
CA ILE A 173 9.28 3.82 -5.73
C ILE A 173 9.62 2.47 -6.37
N VAL A 174 9.76 2.44 -7.70
CA VAL A 174 10.08 1.22 -8.46
C VAL A 174 11.49 0.72 -8.13
N ALA A 175 12.47 1.61 -8.05
CA ALA A 175 13.85 1.26 -7.70
C ALA A 175 13.97 0.68 -6.28
N ALA A 176 13.31 1.31 -5.29
CA ALA A 176 13.27 0.80 -3.91
C ALA A 176 12.60 -0.58 -3.85
N SER A 177 11.47 -0.74 -4.56
CA SER A 177 10.76 -2.02 -4.61
C SER A 177 11.60 -3.13 -5.27
N ALA A 178 12.33 -2.81 -6.34
CA ALA A 178 13.25 -3.75 -6.99
C ALA A 178 14.43 -4.09 -6.08
N SER A 179 14.94 -3.14 -5.29
CA SER A 179 15.96 -3.38 -4.28
C SER A 179 15.46 -4.29 -3.16
N ALA A 180 14.23 -4.07 -2.67
CA ALA A 180 13.59 -4.96 -1.71
C ALA A 180 13.42 -6.39 -2.25
N VAL A 181 13.06 -6.54 -3.54
CA VAL A 181 12.98 -7.86 -4.19
C VAL A 181 14.35 -8.53 -4.28
N LYS A 182 15.42 -7.79 -4.57
CA LYS A 182 16.79 -8.34 -4.60
C LYS A 182 17.28 -8.80 -3.23
N SER A 183 16.79 -8.19 -2.14
CA SER A 183 17.14 -8.55 -0.76
C SER A 183 16.24 -9.64 -0.14
N LEU A 184 15.32 -10.25 -0.91
CA LEU A 184 14.43 -11.32 -0.45
C LEU A 184 15.22 -12.49 0.13
N ARG A 185 14.91 -12.84 1.38
CA ARG A 185 15.48 -14.00 2.10
C ARG A 185 14.40 -14.69 2.92
N PRO A 186 14.58 -15.97 3.28
CA PRO A 186 13.64 -16.69 4.14
C PRO A 186 13.36 -15.91 5.42
N ALA A 187 12.07 -15.86 5.81
CA ALA A 187 11.63 -14.97 6.87
C ALA A 187 10.58 -15.58 7.79
N LYS A 188 10.55 -15.05 8.99
CA LYS A 188 9.51 -15.23 10.02
C LYS A 188 8.77 -13.92 10.21
N MET A 189 7.49 -13.98 10.54
CA MET A 189 6.71 -12.79 10.86
C MET A 189 5.82 -13.02 12.09
N GLY A 190 5.49 -11.93 12.76
CA GLY A 190 4.54 -11.94 13.88
C GLY A 190 3.94 -10.55 14.06
N LEU A 191 2.79 -10.48 14.73
CA LEU A 191 2.07 -9.25 15.00
C LEU A 191 1.68 -9.18 16.46
N ALA A 192 1.76 -7.99 17.04
CA ALA A 192 1.12 -7.63 18.29
C ALA A 192 0.39 -6.30 18.15
N SER A 193 -0.67 -6.11 18.94
CA SER A 193 -1.42 -4.86 19.00
C SER A 193 -1.75 -4.51 20.43
N ARG A 194 -1.82 -3.20 20.75
CA ARG A 194 -2.30 -2.69 22.02
C ARG A 194 -2.94 -1.32 21.86
N GLN A 195 -3.67 -0.87 22.88
CA GLN A 195 -4.22 0.48 22.94
C GLN A 195 -3.14 1.46 23.44
N VAL A 196 -3.01 2.60 22.75
CA VAL A 196 -2.06 3.68 23.08
C VAL A 196 -2.79 5.02 23.03
N ASP A 197 -2.77 5.76 24.13
CA ASP A 197 -3.50 7.04 24.25
C ASP A 197 -2.63 8.23 23.81
N LEU A 198 -2.22 8.23 22.52
CA LEU A 198 -1.44 9.31 21.90
C LEU A 198 -2.19 10.00 20.75
N ASN A 199 -3.48 9.69 20.58
CA ASN A 199 -4.36 10.36 19.62
C ASN A 199 -5.68 10.77 20.27
N ARG A 200 -6.40 11.66 19.59
CA ARG A 200 -7.71 12.15 20.02
C ARG A 200 -8.63 12.38 18.83
N ASN A 201 -9.95 12.27 19.06
CA ASN A 201 -10.90 12.71 18.05
C ASN A 201 -10.87 14.23 17.93
N ARG A 202 -10.73 14.75 16.70
CA ARG A 202 -10.72 16.18 16.39
C ARG A 202 -12.06 16.69 15.86
N HIS A 203 -12.86 15.77 15.33
CA HIS A 203 -14.19 16.04 14.80
C HIS A 203 -15.23 16.11 15.94
N ASP A 204 -15.24 15.13 16.82
CA ASP A 204 -16.13 15.08 17.97
C ASP A 204 -15.31 15.13 19.28
N ARG A 205 -15.46 16.21 20.04
CA ARG A 205 -14.69 16.44 21.28
C ARG A 205 -15.45 16.02 22.54
N ARG A 206 -16.65 15.45 22.40
CA ARG A 206 -17.45 14.99 23.53
C ARG A 206 -16.83 13.75 24.18
N VAL A 207 -17.09 13.60 25.47
CA VAL A 207 -16.71 12.37 26.18
C VAL A 207 -17.41 11.17 25.54
N GLY A 208 -16.66 10.10 25.28
CA GLY A 208 -17.19 8.90 24.62
C GLY A 208 -17.16 8.94 23.07
N ALA A 209 -16.68 10.01 22.46
CA ALA A 209 -16.45 10.01 21.01
C ALA A 209 -15.53 8.85 20.58
N PRO A 210 -15.76 8.23 19.41
CA PRO A 210 -14.94 7.12 18.96
C PRO A 210 -13.48 7.56 18.76
N VAL A 211 -12.53 6.78 19.25
CA VAL A 211 -11.09 6.97 19.04
C VAL A 211 -10.46 5.60 18.81
N ASP A 212 -9.86 5.37 17.66
CA ASP A 212 -9.05 4.17 17.42
C ASP A 212 -7.65 4.36 18.01
N ARG A 213 -7.45 3.86 19.21
CA ARG A 213 -6.15 3.88 19.91
C ARG A 213 -5.26 2.68 19.57
N THR A 214 -5.64 1.87 18.60
CA THR A 214 -4.91 0.64 18.28
C THR A 214 -3.58 0.95 17.62
N LEU A 215 -2.49 0.65 18.34
CA LEU A 215 -1.16 0.53 17.76
C LEU A 215 -0.92 -0.93 17.40
N SER A 216 -0.63 -1.21 16.13
CA SER A 216 -0.25 -2.53 15.64
C SER A 216 1.17 -2.53 15.13
N VAL A 217 1.95 -3.56 15.50
CA VAL A 217 3.34 -3.73 15.08
C VAL A 217 3.51 -5.12 14.49
N VAL A 218 3.96 -5.18 13.22
CA VAL A 218 4.38 -6.43 12.58
C VAL A 218 5.90 -6.47 12.56
N ARG A 219 6.48 -7.53 13.12
CA ARG A 219 7.91 -7.83 13.02
C ARG A 219 8.15 -8.84 11.93
N VAL A 220 9.06 -8.52 11.03
CA VAL A 220 9.56 -9.42 9.98
C VAL A 220 11.05 -9.57 10.17
N VAL A 221 11.49 -10.80 10.43
CA VAL A 221 12.90 -11.14 10.70
C VAL A 221 13.32 -12.29 9.80
N ALA A 222 14.61 -12.42 9.54
CA ALA A 222 15.17 -13.59 8.88
C ALA A 222 15.16 -14.82 9.79
N LEU A 223 15.54 -15.98 9.27
CA LEU A 223 15.58 -17.21 10.05
C LEU A 223 16.57 -17.14 11.23
N ASP A 224 17.63 -16.35 11.09
CA ASP A 224 18.64 -16.07 12.12
C ASP A 224 18.23 -14.96 13.11
N ASP A 225 16.96 -14.55 13.10
CA ASP A 225 16.38 -13.47 13.90
C ASP A 225 16.91 -12.06 13.59
N SER A 226 17.76 -11.88 12.58
CA SER A 226 18.14 -10.54 12.11
C SER A 226 16.94 -9.78 11.54
N SER A 227 16.81 -8.50 11.91
CA SER A 227 15.68 -7.68 11.52
C SER A 227 15.66 -7.41 10.01
N ILE A 228 14.51 -7.63 9.36
CA ILE A 228 14.25 -7.21 7.98
C ILE A 228 13.41 -5.92 7.99
N ALA A 229 12.26 -5.96 8.66
CA ALA A 229 11.41 -4.80 8.76
C ALA A 229 10.53 -4.81 10.02
N THR A 230 10.14 -3.60 10.43
CA THR A 230 9.08 -3.36 11.41
C THR A 230 7.99 -2.54 10.74
N VAL A 231 6.77 -3.11 10.59
CA VAL A 231 5.61 -2.35 10.12
C VAL A 231 4.90 -1.77 11.33
N VAL A 232 4.61 -0.47 11.27
CA VAL A 232 3.86 0.26 12.30
C VAL A 232 2.55 0.77 11.69
N ASN A 233 1.41 0.37 12.25
CA ASN A 233 0.12 0.92 11.88
C ASN A 233 -0.49 1.64 13.10
N TYR A 234 -0.74 2.93 12.94
CA TYR A 234 -1.34 3.79 13.95
C TYR A 234 -2.15 4.90 13.27
N ALA A 235 -3.20 5.39 13.91
CA ALA A 235 -4.12 6.37 13.34
C ALA A 235 -3.99 7.73 14.06
N ALA A 236 -3.21 8.65 13.51
CA ALA A 236 -3.14 10.04 13.96
C ALA A 236 -2.64 10.96 12.85
N HIS A 237 -3.34 12.04 12.58
CA HIS A 237 -2.91 13.04 11.58
C HIS A 237 -1.52 13.60 11.92
N PRO A 238 -0.55 13.58 11.01
CA PRO A 238 0.77 14.17 11.22
C PRO A 238 0.70 15.69 10.98
N THR A 239 0.16 16.36 11.96
CA THR A 239 -0.03 17.82 12.00
C THR A 239 0.60 18.40 13.27
N THR A 240 1.80 17.89 13.64
CA THR A 240 2.55 18.40 14.77
C THR A 240 3.30 19.69 14.46
N LEU A 241 3.54 19.95 13.17
CA LEU A 241 4.22 21.14 12.68
C LEU A 241 3.20 22.22 12.25
N PRO A 242 3.51 23.50 12.50
CA PRO A 242 2.57 24.59 12.20
C PRO A 242 2.45 24.88 10.71
N ALA A 243 1.28 25.33 10.28
CA ALA A 243 1.00 25.67 8.88
C ALA A 243 1.95 26.71 8.28
N ILE A 244 2.46 27.64 9.08
CA ILE A 244 3.40 28.70 8.65
C ILE A 244 4.77 28.15 8.26
N LEU A 245 5.12 26.95 8.67
CA LEU A 245 6.39 26.32 8.29
C LEU A 245 6.35 25.87 6.82
N MET A 246 7.00 26.67 5.95
CA MET A 246 7.05 26.42 4.51
C MET A 246 8.27 25.57 4.13
N LYS A 247 8.39 24.38 4.76
CA LYS A 247 9.47 23.42 4.53
C LYS A 247 8.91 22.02 4.37
N TYR A 248 9.52 21.18 3.51
CA TYR A 248 9.21 19.75 3.47
C TYR A 248 9.59 19.08 4.77
N SER A 249 8.74 18.20 5.24
CA SER A 249 8.99 17.39 6.43
C SER A 249 8.12 16.14 6.44
N SER A 250 8.68 15.04 6.90
CA SER A 250 7.97 13.79 7.20
C SER A 250 7.11 13.87 8.46
N ASP A 251 7.16 15.01 9.21
CA ASP A 251 6.48 15.22 10.50
C ASP A 251 6.91 14.13 11.53
N TYR A 252 6.05 13.74 12.48
CA TYR A 252 6.37 12.70 13.47
C TYR A 252 6.62 11.30 12.85
N PRO A 253 5.99 10.89 11.73
CA PRO A 253 6.24 9.56 11.16
C PRO A 253 7.68 9.32 10.74
N GLY A 254 8.37 10.31 10.18
CA GLY A 254 9.78 10.16 9.83
C GLY A 254 10.66 9.97 11.05
N ILE A 255 10.52 10.84 12.06
CA ILE A 255 11.27 10.73 13.33
C ILE A 255 10.97 9.39 14.01
N LEU A 256 9.72 8.93 13.99
CA LEU A 256 9.32 7.62 14.50
C LEU A 256 10.08 6.49 13.80
N LYS A 257 10.15 6.51 12.45
CA LYS A 257 10.85 5.49 11.66
C LYS A 257 12.32 5.42 12.05
N ASP A 258 13.03 6.56 12.10
CA ASP A 258 14.43 6.65 12.49
C ASP A 258 14.69 6.03 13.87
N LEU A 259 13.85 6.37 14.86
CA LEU A 259 13.99 5.87 16.23
C LEU A 259 13.72 4.38 16.33
N VAL A 260 12.76 3.85 15.59
CA VAL A 260 12.44 2.41 15.54
C VAL A 260 13.55 1.63 14.85
N GLU A 261 14.06 2.11 13.71
CA GLU A 261 15.18 1.51 12.99
C GLU A 261 16.46 1.48 13.83
N LYS A 262 16.77 2.57 14.52
CA LYS A 262 17.89 2.64 15.45
C LYS A 262 17.77 1.62 16.59
N ALA A 263 16.56 1.38 17.09
CA ALA A 263 16.32 0.51 18.24
C ALA A 263 16.22 -0.98 17.88
N LEU A 264 15.70 -1.32 16.72
CA LEU A 264 15.33 -2.68 16.32
C LEU A 264 16.10 -3.21 15.12
N GLY A 265 16.77 -2.34 14.38
CA GLY A 265 17.38 -2.64 13.08
C GLY A 265 16.32 -2.89 11.99
N GLY A 266 16.80 -3.06 10.74
CA GLY A 266 15.94 -3.23 9.56
C GLY A 266 15.23 -1.94 9.18
N VAL A 267 14.26 -2.03 8.26
CA VAL A 267 13.48 -0.90 7.74
C VAL A 267 12.19 -0.73 8.53
N CYS A 268 11.85 0.49 8.94
CA CYS A 268 10.56 0.81 9.53
C CYS A 268 9.58 1.30 8.45
N VAL A 269 8.44 0.61 8.32
CA VAL A 269 7.38 0.98 7.38
C VAL A 269 6.19 1.51 8.19
N PHE A 270 5.98 2.83 8.16
CA PHE A 270 4.81 3.45 8.78
C PHE A 270 3.62 3.41 7.81
N LEU A 271 2.50 2.85 8.26
CA LEU A 271 1.25 2.76 7.51
C LEU A 271 0.15 3.47 8.29
N GLN A 272 -0.31 4.60 7.78
CA GLN A 272 -1.35 5.42 8.39
C GLN A 272 -2.66 4.65 8.52
N GLY A 273 -3.30 4.77 9.68
CA GLY A 273 -4.60 4.17 9.93
C GLY A 273 -5.79 5.03 9.46
N ALA A 274 -6.99 4.73 9.96
CA ALA A 274 -8.19 5.54 9.73
C ALA A 274 -8.12 6.80 10.59
N ALA A 275 -7.44 7.82 10.10
CA ALA A 275 -7.16 9.05 10.85
C ALA A 275 -7.98 10.27 10.39
N GLY A 276 -9.03 10.09 9.57
CA GLY A 276 -9.83 11.20 9.06
C GLY A 276 -10.35 12.13 10.16
N ASP A 277 -10.82 11.58 11.26
CA ASP A 277 -11.28 12.32 12.43
C ASP A 277 -10.31 12.31 13.62
N LEU A 278 -9.10 11.75 13.46
CA LEU A 278 -8.13 11.65 14.55
C LEU A 278 -6.92 12.57 14.34
N SER A 279 -6.51 13.27 15.38
CA SER A 279 -5.26 14.02 15.44
C SER A 279 -4.35 13.50 16.55
N VAL A 280 -3.09 13.90 16.50
CA VAL A 280 -2.13 13.70 17.60
C VAL A 280 -2.64 14.33 18.91
N LYS A 281 -2.32 13.70 20.04
CA LYS A 281 -2.54 14.21 21.38
C LYS A 281 -1.19 14.69 21.91
N LEU A 282 -0.88 15.97 21.66
CA LEU A 282 0.46 16.51 21.96
C LEU A 282 0.66 16.77 23.45
N ASP A 283 -0.38 17.22 24.17
CA ASP A 283 -0.33 17.54 25.60
C ASP A 283 0.88 18.42 25.98
N GLY A 284 1.19 19.43 25.13
CA GLY A 284 2.31 20.34 25.29
C GLY A 284 3.66 19.84 24.73
N GLN A 285 3.71 18.65 24.15
CA GLN A 285 4.92 18.09 23.54
C GLN A 285 5.17 18.69 22.14
N ASP A 286 6.42 18.76 21.74
CA ASP A 286 6.81 19.05 20.36
C ASP A 286 6.79 17.77 19.49
N THR A 287 7.02 17.93 18.19
CA THR A 287 7.07 16.83 17.21
C THR A 287 8.02 15.71 17.62
N ARG A 288 9.22 16.05 18.12
CA ARG A 288 10.25 15.06 18.47
C ARG A 288 9.86 14.28 19.74
N ALA A 289 9.36 14.96 20.75
CA ALA A 289 8.90 14.35 21.99
C ALA A 289 7.73 13.40 21.75
N TYR A 290 6.75 13.82 20.95
CA TYR A 290 5.62 12.97 20.55
C TYR A 290 6.09 11.71 19.77
N ALA A 291 6.95 11.90 18.78
CA ALA A 291 7.51 10.79 18.00
C ALA A 291 8.31 9.82 18.88
N ALA A 292 9.08 10.34 19.84
CA ALA A 292 9.87 9.52 20.77
C ALA A 292 8.98 8.71 21.72
N GLU A 293 7.89 9.27 22.24
CA GLU A 293 6.96 8.51 23.06
C GLU A 293 6.25 7.41 22.26
N LEU A 294 5.79 7.72 21.02
CA LEU A 294 5.21 6.69 20.15
C LEU A 294 6.24 5.61 19.79
N ALA A 295 7.50 5.97 19.50
CA ALA A 295 8.58 5.02 19.23
C ALA A 295 8.86 4.09 20.42
N LYS A 296 8.85 4.62 21.63
CA LYS A 296 8.96 3.82 22.87
C LYS A 296 7.82 2.80 22.97
N GLN A 297 6.59 3.20 22.65
CA GLN A 297 5.43 2.28 22.60
C GLN A 297 5.62 1.20 21.53
N VAL A 298 6.08 1.57 20.32
CA VAL A 298 6.35 0.63 19.22
C VAL A 298 7.45 -0.36 19.62
N VAL A 299 8.59 0.12 20.09
CA VAL A 299 9.74 -0.73 20.48
C VAL A 299 9.37 -1.68 21.61
N SER A 300 8.65 -1.18 22.64
CA SER A 300 8.16 -2.02 23.73
C SER A 300 7.22 -3.12 23.23
N LEU A 301 6.28 -2.78 22.33
CA LEU A 301 5.34 -3.75 21.74
C LEU A 301 6.08 -4.75 20.83
N ALA A 302 7.01 -4.27 20.00
CA ALA A 302 7.82 -5.10 19.09
C ALA A 302 8.58 -6.20 19.81
N LYS A 303 9.09 -5.93 21.02
CA LYS A 303 9.79 -6.91 21.87
C LYS A 303 8.88 -8.03 22.38
N THR A 304 7.56 -7.84 22.39
CA THR A 304 6.60 -8.90 22.78
C THR A 304 6.20 -9.80 21.61
N VAL A 305 6.47 -9.35 20.37
CA VAL A 305 6.17 -10.14 19.16
C VAL A 305 7.09 -11.36 19.12
N LYS A 306 6.52 -12.52 18.85
CA LYS A 306 7.25 -13.77 18.60
C LYS A 306 7.12 -14.14 17.13
N PRO A 307 8.04 -13.69 16.24
CA PRO A 307 7.97 -14.03 14.84
C PRO A 307 8.13 -15.54 14.64
N ALA A 308 7.26 -16.12 13.82
CA ALA A 308 7.29 -17.53 13.46
C ALA A 308 7.21 -17.69 11.94
N ALA A 309 7.83 -18.74 11.42
CA ALA A 309 7.60 -19.16 10.05
C ALA A 309 6.15 -19.65 9.93
N PRO A 310 5.37 -19.14 8.97
CA PRO A 310 3.99 -19.59 8.81
C PRO A 310 3.97 -21.04 8.34
N ALA A 311 3.13 -21.87 8.95
CA ALA A 311 2.98 -23.27 8.56
C ALA A 311 2.49 -23.42 7.11
N GLN A 312 1.66 -22.48 6.67
CA GLN A 312 1.14 -22.40 5.31
C GLN A 312 1.22 -20.95 4.81
N PRO A 313 2.38 -20.54 4.26
CA PRO A 313 2.52 -19.22 3.66
C PRO A 313 1.49 -19.01 2.56
N GLY A 314 0.82 -17.89 2.58
CA GLY A 314 -0.16 -17.62 1.55
C GLY A 314 -0.69 -16.21 1.58
N LEU A 315 -1.04 -15.73 0.38
CA LEU A 315 -1.64 -14.44 0.11
C LEU A 315 -2.96 -14.63 -0.62
N SER A 316 -4.01 -14.12 -0.04
CA SER A 316 -5.30 -13.92 -0.72
C SER A 316 -5.60 -12.44 -0.73
N ILE A 317 -5.83 -11.85 -1.92
CA ILE A 317 -6.02 -10.40 -2.06
C ILE A 317 -7.10 -10.09 -3.09
N ARG A 318 -7.84 -9.03 -2.85
CA ARG A 318 -8.84 -8.45 -3.75
C ARG A 318 -8.69 -6.94 -3.77
N THR A 319 -8.66 -6.37 -4.96
CA THR A 319 -8.74 -4.92 -5.16
C THR A 319 -9.97 -4.62 -5.99
N GLU A 320 -10.75 -3.65 -5.56
CA GLU A 320 -11.99 -3.21 -6.21
C GLU A 320 -12.03 -1.68 -6.22
N GLU A 321 -12.39 -1.11 -7.36
CA GLU A 321 -12.77 0.29 -7.48
C GLU A 321 -14.28 0.38 -7.32
N LEU A 322 -14.73 1.15 -6.34
CA LEU A 322 -16.13 1.43 -6.10
C LEU A 322 -16.54 2.72 -6.82
N SER A 323 -17.82 2.92 -7.03
CA SER A 323 -18.33 4.12 -7.73
C SER A 323 -19.45 4.76 -6.92
N PHE A 324 -19.30 6.05 -6.64
CA PHE A 324 -20.29 6.91 -5.99
C PHE A 324 -20.52 8.13 -6.88
N PRO A 325 -21.46 8.03 -7.84
CA PRO A 325 -21.65 9.07 -8.85
C PRO A 325 -22.31 10.34 -8.32
N LYS A 326 -22.98 10.25 -7.15
CA LYS A 326 -23.68 11.39 -6.56
C LYS A 326 -22.75 12.16 -5.65
N LEU A 327 -22.46 13.40 -6.03
CA LEU A 327 -21.71 14.33 -5.18
C LEU A 327 -22.68 15.13 -4.28
N ARG A 328 -22.20 15.49 -3.09
CA ARG A 328 -22.90 16.40 -2.17
C ARG A 328 -22.72 17.85 -2.53
N VAL A 329 -21.84 18.14 -3.47
CA VAL A 329 -21.52 19.48 -3.98
C VAL A 329 -21.51 19.50 -5.48
N ASP A 330 -21.98 20.58 -6.06
CA ASP A 330 -21.82 20.88 -7.48
C ASP A 330 -20.65 21.85 -7.64
N LEU A 331 -19.49 21.33 -8.05
CA LEU A 331 -18.30 22.15 -8.30
C LEU A 331 -18.38 22.94 -9.61
N THR A 332 -19.40 22.69 -10.44
CA THR A 332 -19.66 23.48 -11.66
C THR A 332 -20.51 24.72 -11.37
N ASP A 333 -21.20 24.75 -10.20
CA ASP A 333 -21.90 25.96 -9.75
C ASP A 333 -20.89 27.05 -9.39
N ARG A 334 -21.10 28.25 -9.94
CA ARG A 334 -20.19 29.39 -9.82
C ARG A 334 -19.93 29.80 -8.36
N LEU A 335 -20.96 29.83 -7.51
CA LEU A 335 -20.79 30.21 -6.11
C LEU A 335 -20.04 29.16 -5.31
N THR A 336 -20.32 27.90 -5.55
CA THR A 336 -19.62 26.77 -4.94
C THR A 336 -18.15 26.79 -5.38
N TYR A 337 -17.88 26.93 -6.67
CA TYR A 337 -16.52 27.07 -7.19
C TYR A 337 -15.73 28.17 -6.51
N LEU A 338 -16.31 29.39 -6.39
CA LEU A 338 -15.65 30.50 -5.72
C LEU A 338 -15.38 30.22 -4.23
N LYS A 339 -16.31 29.56 -3.51
CA LYS A 339 -16.10 29.15 -2.11
C LYS A 339 -14.91 28.19 -2.00
N TYR A 340 -14.78 27.23 -2.91
CA TYR A 340 -13.65 26.31 -2.96
C TYR A 340 -12.34 27.04 -3.28
N CYS A 341 -12.32 28.00 -4.22
CA CYS A 341 -11.15 28.80 -4.52
C CYS A 341 -10.72 29.71 -3.35
N VAL A 342 -11.63 30.08 -2.44
CA VAL A 342 -11.30 30.79 -1.19
C VAL A 342 -10.68 29.84 -0.17
N ALA A 343 -11.20 28.63 -0.03
CA ALA A 343 -10.69 27.63 0.92
C ALA A 343 -9.36 27.00 0.47
N PHE A 344 -9.19 26.84 -0.85
CA PHE A 344 -8.02 26.27 -1.49
C PHE A 344 -7.42 27.29 -2.48
N PHE A 345 -6.87 26.85 -3.60
CA PHE A 345 -6.44 27.71 -4.71
C PHE A 345 -6.97 27.15 -6.03
N LYS A 346 -7.07 28.02 -7.03
CA LYS A 346 -7.77 27.73 -8.29
C LYS A 346 -7.33 26.42 -8.94
N ASP A 347 -6.03 26.20 -9.13
CA ASP A 347 -5.53 25.03 -9.86
C ASP A 347 -5.84 23.72 -9.13
N LEU A 348 -5.87 23.74 -7.80
CA LEU A 348 -6.28 22.59 -6.99
C LEU A 348 -7.78 22.29 -7.13
N VAL A 349 -8.60 23.36 -7.20
CA VAL A 349 -10.06 23.20 -7.41
C VAL A 349 -10.33 22.65 -8.81
N ASP A 350 -9.64 23.15 -9.82
CA ASP A 350 -9.76 22.63 -11.21
C ASP A 350 -9.35 21.14 -11.29
N ALA A 351 -8.30 20.76 -10.57
CA ALA A 351 -7.90 19.35 -10.47
C ALA A 351 -8.97 18.48 -9.79
N TYR A 352 -9.65 18.98 -8.76
CA TYR A 352 -10.77 18.25 -8.12
C TYR A 352 -12.01 18.15 -9.03
N ILE A 353 -12.34 19.19 -9.80
CA ILE A 353 -13.43 19.10 -10.78
C ILE A 353 -13.15 17.99 -11.79
N GLU A 354 -11.93 17.89 -12.28
CA GLU A 354 -11.54 16.82 -13.19
C GLU A 354 -11.57 15.45 -12.51
N GLU A 355 -10.99 15.33 -11.30
CA GLU A 355 -10.93 14.07 -10.56
C GLU A 355 -12.32 13.52 -10.23
N TYR A 356 -13.30 14.39 -9.94
CA TYR A 356 -14.66 14.01 -9.56
C TYR A 356 -15.70 14.14 -10.69
N SER A 357 -15.28 14.35 -11.93
CA SER A 357 -16.18 14.48 -13.07
C SER A 357 -17.11 13.29 -13.29
N GLU A 358 -16.69 12.09 -12.86
CA GLU A 358 -17.49 10.85 -12.88
C GLU A 358 -17.92 10.41 -11.46
N GLY A 359 -17.96 11.33 -10.50
CA GLY A 359 -18.18 11.03 -9.08
C GLY A 359 -16.92 10.56 -8.35
N VAL A 360 -17.08 10.15 -7.10
CA VAL A 360 -15.96 9.66 -6.26
C VAL A 360 -15.77 8.16 -6.50
N ARG A 361 -14.55 7.74 -6.85
CA ARG A 361 -14.24 6.37 -7.24
C ARG A 361 -13.12 5.76 -6.38
N PRO A 362 -13.39 5.50 -5.09
CA PRO A 362 -12.38 5.00 -4.16
C PRO A 362 -11.96 3.57 -4.46
N VAL A 363 -10.70 3.28 -4.19
CA VAL A 363 -10.13 1.95 -4.29
C VAL A 363 -10.13 1.28 -2.92
N LEU A 364 -10.76 0.12 -2.84
CA LEU A 364 -10.72 -0.78 -1.70
C LEU A 364 -9.76 -1.94 -2.03
N THR A 365 -8.77 -2.18 -1.18
CA THR A 365 -7.90 -3.35 -1.27
C THR A 365 -7.99 -4.14 0.03
N VAL A 366 -8.28 -5.43 -0.07
CA VAL A 366 -8.42 -6.32 1.08
C VAL A 366 -7.51 -7.52 0.88
N ALA A 367 -6.71 -7.86 1.89
CA ALA A 367 -5.85 -9.03 1.85
C ALA A 367 -5.95 -9.86 3.14
N VAL A 368 -5.68 -11.15 3.00
CA VAL A 368 -5.47 -12.09 4.11
C VAL A 368 -4.13 -12.77 3.91
N LEU A 369 -3.22 -12.57 4.86
CA LEU A 369 -1.88 -13.13 4.88
C LEU A 369 -1.84 -14.30 5.86
N ASN A 370 -1.32 -15.45 5.41
CA ASN A 370 -1.13 -16.67 6.22
C ASN A 370 -2.41 -17.13 6.97
N SER A 371 -3.59 -16.77 6.48
CA SER A 371 -4.91 -17.00 7.10
C SER A 371 -5.14 -16.32 8.45
N GLU A 372 -4.22 -15.48 8.93
CA GLU A 372 -4.21 -14.91 10.28
C GLU A 372 -4.32 -13.38 10.28
N LEU A 373 -3.57 -12.72 9.38
CA LEU A 373 -3.51 -11.27 9.31
C LEU A 373 -4.40 -10.73 8.19
N ALA A 374 -5.44 -10.01 8.55
CA ALA A 374 -6.24 -9.24 7.60
C ALA A 374 -5.64 -7.84 7.40
N VAL A 375 -5.70 -7.34 6.17
CA VAL A 375 -5.32 -5.96 5.83
C VAL A 375 -6.43 -5.35 4.98
N VAL A 376 -6.92 -4.19 5.39
CA VAL A 376 -7.93 -3.41 4.66
C VAL A 376 -7.35 -2.05 4.34
N GLY A 377 -7.26 -1.70 3.06
CA GLY A 377 -6.77 -0.41 2.59
C GLY A 377 -7.83 0.35 1.80
N VAL A 378 -8.01 1.63 2.11
CA VAL A 378 -9.01 2.51 1.47
C VAL A 378 -8.33 3.80 1.00
N SER A 379 -8.67 4.24 -0.21
CA SER A 379 -8.11 5.45 -0.82
C SER A 379 -8.82 6.72 -0.33
N GLY A 380 -8.56 7.12 0.90
CA GLY A 380 -9.11 8.36 1.46
C GLY A 380 -8.95 8.48 2.97
N GLU A 381 -9.49 9.57 3.49
CA GLU A 381 -9.47 9.93 4.90
C GLU A 381 -10.66 9.32 5.63
N VAL A 382 -10.52 8.04 5.95
CA VAL A 382 -11.59 7.28 6.62
C VAL A 382 -11.70 7.68 8.08
N PHE A 383 -12.92 7.92 8.57
CA PHE A 383 -13.17 8.15 9.99
C PHE A 383 -12.94 6.88 10.80
N CYS A 384 -12.40 7.03 12.00
CA CYS A 384 -11.98 5.91 12.86
C CYS A 384 -13.13 4.96 13.25
N GLY A 385 -14.35 5.46 13.32
CA GLY A 385 -15.54 4.65 13.58
C GLY A 385 -15.70 3.48 12.61
N HIS A 386 -15.36 3.68 11.35
CA HIS A 386 -15.36 2.63 10.33
C HIS A 386 -14.33 1.53 10.59
N ALA A 387 -13.08 1.91 10.95
CA ALA A 387 -12.04 0.94 11.27
C ALA A 387 -12.38 0.12 12.51
N LEU A 388 -12.94 0.76 13.53
CA LEU A 388 -13.42 0.07 14.74
C LEU A 388 -14.54 -0.94 14.44
N ASP A 389 -15.50 -0.57 13.58
CA ASP A 389 -16.59 -1.46 13.17
C ASP A 389 -16.05 -2.67 12.37
N VAL A 390 -15.16 -2.44 11.40
CA VAL A 390 -14.54 -3.53 10.63
C VAL A 390 -13.74 -4.48 11.53
N ARG A 391 -12.94 -3.96 12.48
CA ARG A 391 -12.23 -4.81 13.46
C ARG A 391 -13.19 -5.67 14.26
N LYS A 392 -14.28 -5.08 14.77
CA LYS A 392 -15.29 -5.80 15.58
C LYS A 392 -16.01 -6.90 14.77
N ARG A 393 -16.33 -6.64 13.50
CA ARG A 393 -17.19 -7.51 12.68
C ARG A 393 -16.42 -8.50 11.79
N SER A 394 -15.14 -8.27 11.52
CA SER A 394 -14.35 -9.07 10.58
C SER A 394 -14.10 -10.52 11.01
N GLY A 395 -14.14 -10.80 12.32
CA GLY A 395 -13.79 -12.09 12.89
C GLY A 395 -12.29 -12.42 12.84
N PHE A 396 -11.43 -11.47 12.46
CA PHE A 396 -9.97 -11.58 12.54
C PHE A 396 -9.47 -10.97 13.85
N ARG A 397 -8.58 -11.69 14.56
CA ARG A 397 -7.90 -11.16 15.76
C ARG A 397 -6.86 -10.11 15.38
N SER A 398 -6.26 -10.26 14.21
CA SER A 398 -5.20 -9.39 13.68
C SER A 398 -5.69 -8.70 12.42
N LEU A 399 -5.87 -7.38 12.48
CA LEU A 399 -6.32 -6.57 11.35
C LEU A 399 -5.60 -5.23 11.32
N LEU A 400 -4.91 -4.95 10.20
CA LEU A 400 -4.41 -3.63 9.87
C LEU A 400 -5.46 -2.89 9.05
N PHE A 401 -5.84 -1.69 9.48
CA PHE A 401 -6.68 -0.79 8.70
C PHE A 401 -5.82 0.37 8.20
N LEU A 402 -5.81 0.57 6.88
CA LEU A 402 -4.96 1.53 6.19
C LEU A 402 -5.86 2.57 5.49
N GLY A 403 -5.80 3.80 5.95
CA GLY A 403 -6.32 4.95 5.21
C GLY A 403 -5.29 5.42 4.16
N TYR A 404 -5.64 6.43 3.37
CA TYR A 404 -4.72 7.08 2.43
C TYR A 404 -3.99 6.10 1.49
N CYS A 405 -4.67 5.00 1.14
CA CYS A 405 -4.09 3.81 0.54
C CYS A 405 -4.46 3.66 -0.93
N ASN A 406 -3.46 3.50 -1.81
CA ASN A 406 -3.64 3.20 -3.24
C ASN A 406 -4.42 4.26 -4.04
N GLY A 407 -4.48 5.49 -3.58
CA GLY A 407 -5.23 6.62 -4.12
C GLY A 407 -5.69 7.56 -3.02
N TYR A 408 -6.47 8.61 -3.39
CA TYR A 408 -6.98 9.56 -2.42
C TYR A 408 -8.28 10.21 -2.91
N HIS A 409 -9.30 10.26 -2.06
CA HIS A 409 -10.63 10.79 -2.41
C HIS A 409 -11.26 11.61 -1.27
N GLN A 410 -10.43 12.34 -0.53
CA GLN A 410 -10.85 13.15 0.62
C GLN A 410 -11.53 12.30 1.72
N TYR A 411 -12.50 12.87 2.44
CA TYR A 411 -13.04 12.27 3.66
C TYR A 411 -14.19 11.30 3.40
N PHE A 412 -14.17 10.19 4.19
CA PHE A 412 -15.27 9.23 4.31
C PHE A 412 -15.77 9.23 5.76
N PRO A 413 -16.64 10.21 6.14
CA PRO A 413 -17.24 10.25 7.47
C PRO A 413 -18.28 9.15 7.66
N THR A 414 -18.62 8.84 8.92
CA THR A 414 -19.78 8.03 9.23
C THR A 414 -21.07 8.84 9.04
N ARG A 415 -22.22 8.17 8.81
CA ARG A 415 -23.53 8.83 8.76
C ARG A 415 -23.80 9.65 10.01
N GLU A 416 -23.42 9.13 11.18
CA GLU A 416 -23.55 9.84 12.45
C GLU A 416 -22.74 11.15 12.46
N ALA A 417 -21.48 11.09 11.97
CA ALA A 417 -20.63 12.27 11.88
C ALA A 417 -21.19 13.32 10.91
N VAL A 418 -21.75 12.87 9.78
CA VAL A 418 -22.44 13.80 8.84
C VAL A 418 -23.64 14.48 9.50
N GLY A 419 -24.45 13.75 10.28
CA GLY A 419 -25.56 14.33 11.03
C GLY A 419 -25.14 15.34 12.10
N LYS A 420 -23.90 15.23 12.61
CA LYS A 420 -23.32 16.19 13.57
C LYS A 420 -22.71 17.41 12.88
N GLY A 421 -22.36 17.30 11.59
CA GLY A 421 -21.66 18.33 10.83
C GLY A 421 -20.22 18.52 11.27
N GLY A 422 -19.57 19.58 10.78
CA GLY A 422 -18.21 19.96 11.12
C GLY A 422 -17.15 19.44 10.15
N TYR A 423 -15.90 19.85 10.34
CA TYR A 423 -14.79 19.58 9.42
C TYR A 423 -14.56 18.07 9.25
N GLY A 424 -14.36 17.65 8.02
CA GLY A 424 -14.23 16.24 7.63
C GLY A 424 -15.57 15.55 7.32
N ALA A 425 -16.70 16.07 7.82
CA ALA A 425 -18.06 15.61 7.51
C ALA A 425 -18.82 16.59 6.62
N ASP A 426 -18.30 17.80 6.48
CA ASP A 426 -18.90 18.84 5.65
C ASP A 426 -18.61 18.60 4.15
N PRO A 427 -19.55 19.01 3.26
CA PRO A 427 -19.42 18.74 1.83
C PRO A 427 -18.16 19.29 1.17
N LEU A 428 -17.55 20.35 1.73
CA LEU A 428 -16.35 20.99 1.18
C LEU A 428 -15.15 20.01 1.11
N VAL A 429 -15.05 19.12 2.06
CA VAL A 429 -13.95 18.14 2.14
C VAL A 429 -14.43 16.68 2.10
N SER A 430 -15.75 16.46 2.12
CA SER A 430 -16.39 15.17 1.95
C SER A 430 -17.44 15.24 0.83
N PRO A 431 -16.98 15.32 -0.43
CA PRO A 431 -17.90 15.50 -1.56
C PRO A 431 -18.74 14.26 -1.87
N VAL A 432 -18.36 13.10 -1.38
CA VAL A 432 -19.02 11.81 -1.62
C VAL A 432 -20.40 11.76 -0.97
N GLU A 433 -21.31 10.98 -1.53
CA GLU A 433 -22.66 10.75 -0.97
C GLU A 433 -22.63 10.19 0.45
N ILE A 434 -23.66 10.55 1.22
CA ILE A 434 -23.79 10.10 2.62
C ILE A 434 -23.96 8.58 2.67
N GLY A 435 -23.16 7.91 3.49
CA GLY A 435 -23.16 6.45 3.63
C GLY A 435 -22.18 5.73 2.73
N ALA A 436 -21.40 6.44 1.91
CA ALA A 436 -20.34 5.84 1.10
C ALA A 436 -19.30 5.12 1.97
N GLY A 437 -18.94 5.70 3.13
CA GLY A 437 -18.03 5.06 4.10
C GLY A 437 -18.55 3.69 4.56
N GLU A 438 -19.82 3.62 5.00
CA GLU A 438 -20.46 2.37 5.39
C GLU A 438 -20.50 1.36 4.23
N SER A 439 -20.82 1.79 3.03
CA SER A 439 -20.86 0.93 1.84
C SER A 439 -19.49 0.32 1.53
N ILE A 440 -18.41 1.10 1.66
CA ILE A 440 -17.03 0.61 1.52
C ILE A 440 -16.73 -0.44 2.60
N MET A 441 -17.14 -0.21 3.86
CA MET A 441 -16.88 -1.14 4.97
C MET A 441 -17.66 -2.45 4.82
N GLU A 442 -18.91 -2.41 4.41
CA GLU A 442 -19.70 -3.62 4.12
C GLU A 442 -19.02 -4.44 3.00
N ARG A 443 -18.49 -3.76 1.97
CA ARG A 443 -17.76 -4.42 0.90
C ARG A 443 -16.44 -5.02 1.38
N ALA A 444 -15.72 -4.34 2.27
CA ALA A 444 -14.52 -4.87 2.91
C ALA A 444 -14.80 -6.14 3.73
N LEU A 445 -15.85 -6.13 4.55
CA LEU A 445 -16.28 -7.29 5.34
C LEU A 445 -16.71 -8.46 4.44
N PHE A 446 -17.40 -8.20 3.35
CA PHE A 446 -17.76 -9.20 2.35
C PHE A 446 -16.50 -9.86 1.77
N HIS A 447 -15.52 -9.07 1.31
CA HIS A 447 -14.27 -9.60 0.79
C HIS A 447 -13.46 -10.37 1.84
N LEU A 448 -13.38 -9.88 3.07
CA LEU A 448 -12.70 -10.61 4.15
C LEU A 448 -13.31 -11.99 4.40
N ARG A 449 -14.65 -12.11 4.36
CA ARG A 449 -15.37 -13.38 4.49
C ARG A 449 -15.04 -14.31 3.31
N GLU A 450 -15.11 -13.81 2.08
CA GLU A 450 -14.78 -14.59 0.88
C GLU A 450 -13.34 -15.09 0.89
N LEU A 451 -12.37 -14.23 1.25
CA LEU A 451 -10.96 -14.59 1.28
C LEU A 451 -10.65 -15.62 2.38
N ARG A 452 -11.38 -15.56 3.50
CA ARG A 452 -11.29 -16.55 4.58
C ARG A 452 -11.87 -17.93 4.18
N GLY A 453 -12.98 -17.93 3.42
CA GLY A 453 -13.71 -19.18 3.04
C GLY A 453 -13.05 -19.98 1.91
N LYS A 454 -12.16 -19.40 1.12
CA LYS A 454 -11.49 -20.07 -0.02
C LYS A 454 -10.41 -21.08 0.36
N ARG A 455 -10.20 -21.35 1.64
CA ARG A 455 -9.17 -22.25 2.17
C ARG A 455 -9.74 -23.44 2.97
N LYS A 456 -10.98 -23.88 2.62
CA LYS A 456 -11.49 -25.18 3.07
C LYS A 456 -11.08 -26.28 2.11
#